data_dfab47f4d78f9e39d7d49d17512401fa
#
_entry.id   dfab47f4d78f9e39d7d49d17512401fa
#
_cell.length_a   1.000
_cell.length_b   1.000
_cell.length_c   1.000
_cell.angle_alpha   90.00
_cell.angle_beta   90.00
_cell.angle_gamma   90.00
#
_symmetry.space_group_name_H-M   'P 1'
#
loop_
_entity.id
_entity.type
_entity.pdbx_description
1 polymer ?
#
loop_
_entity_poly.entity_id
_entity_poly.type
_entity_poly.pdbx_seq_one_letter_code
_entity_poly.pdbx_strand_id
1 'polypeptide(L)'
;MRSMISSSERALARSDFRRFWPLLFGYAVLWLCALPLSLWSRHDYLSSRRPMEAMASVSNYFYNASRASIYVSAFFAVLLAMALFAYLMNSRSVGLMHSLPITRGRQFATHFAVGVVMFTAVHLATALLTLPVQAALGAVNMRGTWEWFAAAELTSLFFFALATLCALITGWLLAVPVIYTGINFLFGAFYLLISTMTQMFYWGYESNGWPAWVSWLTPLVRLYNVAAAAGPDDIVLYGMENGTNYYVNYLPARFWNAMLIYTVAAVLFIVIAWLFCRARHSETAGDAIVFPWLRPVVLYVISLAGGMGLGILLWYLVSYGESIYVMLLCQIVAGLIVYFGVQMLLHKSFKVINHRGWLGAAALAAALVIISLVIRFDAFGAQKYVPDVNQIESAQINTYAYDDVPSVRGLKDPQGLEKLTALHKAILEQGCPTSQEIDQINSVPTSEYSGDQDYFTFSITYTLKDGSTIRRSYSQIVRRGTPLYEAANAFYNDPAVRQVSYDDNYLDAEIESSAITGGWFNNYKQDGGSAELTGTQARQLYAAVQRYYETGRQKTIDVLDAAKADRQYACFYLEILYRDDTVAATVSGNGAEAAKDDCSWGIDNLPADCTEVLDLLVSFGLAENTAELLYD
;
A
#
# COMPACT_ATOMS: atom_id res chain seq x y z
N MET A 1 5.24 46.71 25.89
CA MET A 1 5.64 45.77 24.83
C MET A 1 5.61 46.52 23.49
N ARG A 2 6.75 47.02 23.01
CA ARG A 2 6.86 47.62 21.68
C ARG A 2 6.64 46.54 20.63
N SER A 3 5.90 46.88 19.57
CA SER A 3 5.52 45.94 18.50
C SER A 3 6.72 45.08 18.05
N MET A 4 6.66 43.75 18.24
CA MET A 4 7.74 42.82 17.93
C MET A 4 8.07 42.75 16.42
N ILE A 5 7.26 43.40 15.58
CA ILE A 5 7.40 43.39 14.11
C ILE A 5 7.75 44.82 13.66
N SER A 6 8.90 44.99 12.98
CA SER A 6 9.33 46.26 12.43
C SER A 6 8.45 46.69 11.23
N SER A 7 8.44 47.98 10.90
CA SER A 7 7.73 48.50 9.74
C SER A 7 8.19 47.86 8.43
N SER A 8 9.47 47.54 8.32
CA SER A 8 10.10 46.90 7.17
C SER A 8 9.64 45.43 7.01
N GLU A 9 9.48 44.68 8.12
CA GLU A 9 8.97 43.30 8.11
C GLU A 9 7.50 43.27 7.66
N ARG A 10 6.67 44.21 8.11
CA ARG A 10 5.27 44.37 7.65
C ARG A 10 5.18 44.72 6.17
N ALA A 11 6.08 45.57 5.68
CA ALA A 11 6.12 45.95 4.26
C ALA A 11 6.50 44.72 3.40
N LEU A 12 7.49 43.91 3.85
CA LEU A 12 7.90 42.68 3.21
C LEU A 12 6.75 41.66 3.15
N ALA A 13 6.11 41.40 4.29
CA ALA A 13 4.96 40.49 4.36
C ALA A 13 3.82 40.93 3.43
N ARG A 14 3.49 42.22 3.40
CA ARG A 14 2.45 42.75 2.50
C ARG A 14 2.84 42.61 1.02
N SER A 15 4.12 42.76 0.71
CA SER A 15 4.65 42.53 -0.65
C SER A 15 4.47 41.09 -1.09
N ASP A 16 4.81 40.13 -0.21
CA ASP A 16 4.66 38.70 -0.48
C ASP A 16 3.19 38.33 -0.74
N PHE A 17 2.28 38.76 0.12
CA PHE A 17 0.84 38.54 -0.06
C PHE A 17 0.34 39.10 -1.40
N ARG A 18 0.75 40.31 -1.78
CA ARG A 18 0.34 40.93 -3.04
C ARG A 18 0.94 40.23 -4.26
N ARG A 19 2.14 39.67 -4.13
CA ARG A 19 2.84 39.02 -5.23
C ARG A 19 2.34 37.61 -5.46
N PHE A 20 2.05 36.85 -4.40
CA PHE A 20 1.77 35.42 -4.47
C PHE A 20 0.28 35.08 -4.25
N TRP A 21 -0.60 36.08 -4.23
CA TRP A 21 -2.05 35.86 -4.13
C TRP A 21 -2.63 34.95 -5.23
N PRO A 22 -2.10 34.91 -6.49
CA PRO A 22 -2.67 34.00 -7.51
C PRO A 22 -2.47 32.54 -7.17
N LEU A 23 -1.32 32.19 -6.54
CA LEU A 23 -1.06 30.84 -6.04
C LEU A 23 -2.01 30.48 -4.89
N LEU A 24 -2.19 31.43 -3.95
CA LEU A 24 -3.15 31.30 -2.87
C LEU A 24 -4.59 31.13 -3.38
N PHE A 25 -4.98 31.90 -4.39
CA PHE A 25 -6.28 31.82 -5.03
C PHE A 25 -6.51 30.45 -5.67
N GLY A 26 -5.54 29.94 -6.44
CA GLY A 26 -5.61 28.60 -7.03
C GLY A 26 -5.78 27.50 -5.96
N TYR A 27 -5.05 27.60 -4.86
CA TYR A 27 -5.18 26.69 -3.72
C TYR A 27 -6.55 26.79 -3.05
N ALA A 28 -7.06 28.03 -2.86
CA ALA A 28 -8.38 28.28 -2.28
C ALA A 28 -9.50 27.73 -3.18
N VAL A 29 -9.44 27.97 -4.48
CA VAL A 29 -10.42 27.45 -5.45
C VAL A 29 -10.46 25.92 -5.40
N LEU A 30 -9.31 25.26 -5.34
CA LEU A 30 -9.26 23.81 -5.23
C LEU A 30 -10.04 23.31 -4.00
N TRP A 31 -9.78 23.89 -2.82
CA TRP A 31 -10.47 23.47 -1.59
C TRP A 31 -11.95 23.90 -1.54
N LEU A 32 -12.29 25.04 -2.10
CA LEU A 32 -13.69 25.45 -2.24
C LEU A 32 -14.46 24.50 -3.17
N CYS A 33 -13.85 24.04 -4.25
CA CYS A 33 -14.45 23.04 -5.12
C CYS A 33 -14.54 21.67 -4.43
N ALA A 34 -13.50 21.26 -3.71
CA ALA A 34 -13.41 19.94 -3.11
C ALA A 34 -14.35 19.73 -1.91
N LEU A 35 -14.67 20.77 -1.13
CA LEU A 35 -15.52 20.66 0.07
C LEU A 35 -16.85 21.41 -0.07
N PRO A 36 -16.95 22.74 0.09
CA PRO A 36 -18.27 23.36 0.15
C PRO A 36 -19.05 23.22 -1.16
N LEU A 37 -18.40 23.35 -2.33
CA LEU A 37 -19.09 23.25 -3.61
C LEU A 37 -19.50 21.83 -3.98
N SER A 38 -18.66 20.84 -3.69
CA SER A 38 -18.99 19.42 -3.92
C SER A 38 -20.12 18.94 -3.02
N LEU A 39 -20.18 19.38 -1.76
CA LEU A 39 -21.31 19.11 -0.87
C LEU A 39 -22.58 19.82 -1.34
N TRP A 40 -22.45 21.08 -1.78
CA TRP A 40 -23.59 21.83 -2.30
C TRP A 40 -24.16 21.23 -3.60
N SER A 41 -23.31 20.77 -4.52
CA SER A 41 -23.75 20.15 -5.77
C SER A 41 -24.56 18.87 -5.57
N ARG A 42 -24.52 18.28 -4.38
CA ARG A 42 -25.29 17.10 -3.98
C ARG A 42 -26.44 17.44 -3.03
N HIS A 43 -26.79 18.74 -2.92
CA HIS A 43 -27.83 19.18 -2.00
C HIS A 43 -29.14 18.40 -2.18
N ASP A 44 -29.64 18.30 -3.42
CA ASP A 44 -30.92 17.61 -3.69
C ASP A 44 -30.87 16.14 -3.34
N TYR A 45 -29.75 15.48 -3.58
CA TYR A 45 -29.52 14.08 -3.22
C TYR A 45 -29.44 13.88 -1.71
N LEU A 46 -28.63 14.69 -1.00
CA LEU A 46 -28.40 14.53 0.44
C LEU A 46 -29.60 15.02 1.29
N SER A 47 -30.30 16.06 0.85
CA SER A 47 -31.48 16.58 1.55
C SER A 47 -32.72 15.68 1.43
N SER A 48 -32.76 14.82 0.38
CA SER A 48 -33.81 13.80 0.23
C SER A 48 -33.54 12.55 1.08
N ARG A 49 -32.34 12.43 1.64
CA ARG A 49 -31.92 11.29 2.45
C ARG A 49 -32.29 11.48 3.94
N ARG A 50 -32.28 10.39 4.65
CA ARG A 50 -32.48 10.42 6.11
C ARG A 50 -31.34 11.19 6.79
N PRO A 51 -31.57 11.88 7.90
CA PRO A 51 -30.54 12.71 8.55
C PRO A 51 -29.27 11.94 8.92
N MET A 52 -29.39 10.68 9.36
CA MET A 52 -28.23 9.85 9.71
C MET A 52 -27.42 9.44 8.48
N GLU A 53 -28.07 9.13 7.38
CA GLU A 53 -27.43 8.82 6.11
C GLU A 53 -26.71 10.04 5.51
N ALA A 54 -27.35 11.20 5.55
CA ALA A 54 -26.73 12.44 5.15
C ALA A 54 -25.46 12.75 5.99
N MET A 55 -25.51 12.52 7.31
CA MET A 55 -24.36 12.70 8.20
C MET A 55 -23.23 11.71 7.86
N ALA A 56 -23.52 10.43 7.62
CA ALA A 56 -22.53 9.44 7.22
C ALA A 56 -21.85 9.84 5.89
N SER A 57 -22.63 10.32 4.92
CA SER A 57 -22.11 10.81 3.63
C SER A 57 -21.20 12.03 3.81
N VAL A 58 -21.61 13.03 4.60
CA VAL A 58 -20.80 14.22 4.90
C VAL A 58 -19.50 13.82 5.63
N SER A 59 -19.56 12.86 6.57
CA SER A 59 -18.37 12.36 7.26
C SER A 59 -17.36 11.74 6.28
N ASN A 60 -17.82 10.92 5.35
CA ASN A 60 -16.98 10.35 4.29
C ASN A 60 -16.32 11.40 3.41
N TYR A 61 -17.00 12.51 3.11
CA TYR A 61 -16.39 13.62 2.38
C TYR A 61 -15.21 14.22 3.14
N PHE A 62 -15.37 14.48 4.42
CA PHE A 62 -14.27 15.01 5.24
C PHE A 62 -13.14 14.03 5.42
N TYR A 63 -13.44 12.75 5.62
CA TYR A 63 -12.44 11.70 5.70
C TYR A 63 -11.60 11.64 4.41
N ASN A 64 -12.24 11.59 3.25
CA ASN A 64 -11.56 11.57 1.95
C ASN A 64 -10.80 12.87 1.66
N ALA A 65 -11.36 14.04 2.02
CA ALA A 65 -10.70 15.33 1.91
C ALA A 65 -9.45 15.40 2.81
N SER A 66 -9.51 14.83 4.00
CA SER A 66 -8.36 14.75 4.91
C SER A 66 -7.23 13.90 4.33
N ARG A 67 -7.55 12.78 3.69
CA ARG A 67 -6.57 11.96 2.97
C ARG A 67 -6.00 12.68 1.75
N ALA A 68 -6.85 13.34 0.98
CA ALA A 68 -6.42 14.14 -0.17
C ALA A 68 -5.53 15.32 0.22
N SER A 69 -5.74 15.89 1.43
CA SER A 69 -4.95 17.01 1.93
C SER A 69 -3.44 16.70 1.98
N ILE A 70 -3.06 15.44 2.16
CA ILE A 70 -1.66 15.01 2.22
C ILE A 70 -0.95 15.32 0.89
N TYR A 71 -1.56 14.93 -0.24
CA TYR A 71 -0.98 15.15 -1.58
C TYR A 71 -1.08 16.62 -2.00
N VAL A 72 -2.24 17.23 -1.76
CA VAL A 72 -2.50 18.63 -2.09
C VAL A 72 -1.55 19.54 -1.32
N SER A 73 -1.36 19.30 -0.03
CA SER A 73 -0.42 20.05 0.80
C SER A 73 1.02 19.85 0.35
N ALA A 74 1.43 18.62 0.04
CA ALA A 74 2.79 18.36 -0.45
C ALA A 74 3.09 19.10 -1.76
N PHE A 75 2.14 19.14 -2.68
CA PHE A 75 2.28 19.83 -3.96
C PHE A 75 2.31 21.35 -3.80
N PHE A 76 1.35 21.94 -3.08
CA PHE A 76 1.31 23.39 -2.90
C PHE A 76 2.41 23.92 -1.99
N ALA A 77 2.89 23.10 -1.04
CA ALA A 77 4.02 23.45 -0.18
C ALA A 77 5.30 23.73 -0.98
N VAL A 78 5.63 22.88 -1.96
CA VAL A 78 6.82 23.11 -2.79
C VAL A 78 6.64 24.33 -3.71
N LEU A 79 5.45 24.54 -4.28
CA LEU A 79 5.16 25.71 -5.10
C LEU A 79 5.28 27.01 -4.28
N LEU A 80 4.72 27.03 -3.07
CA LEU A 80 4.79 28.20 -2.20
C LEU A 80 6.22 28.46 -1.69
N ALA A 81 6.97 27.42 -1.34
CA ALA A 81 8.38 27.56 -0.99
C ALA A 81 9.21 28.10 -2.15
N MET A 82 9.00 27.57 -3.37
CA MET A 82 9.62 28.10 -4.57
C MET A 82 9.29 29.58 -4.78
N ALA A 83 8.04 29.98 -4.62
CA ALA A 83 7.60 31.35 -4.81
C ALA A 83 8.24 32.31 -3.79
N LEU A 84 8.13 31.98 -2.49
CA LEU A 84 8.61 32.85 -1.40
C LEU A 84 10.13 32.95 -1.35
N PHE A 85 10.85 31.88 -1.69
CA PHE A 85 12.32 31.82 -1.63
C PHE A 85 12.99 31.96 -3.02
N ALA A 86 12.23 32.24 -4.09
CA ALA A 86 12.75 32.45 -5.44
C ALA A 86 13.83 33.56 -5.51
N TYR A 87 13.75 34.55 -4.64
CA TYR A 87 14.74 35.64 -4.59
C TYR A 87 16.15 35.13 -4.32
N LEU A 88 16.30 33.99 -3.64
CA LEU A 88 17.59 33.36 -3.35
C LEU A 88 18.26 32.71 -4.58
N MET A 89 17.50 32.52 -5.66
CA MET A 89 17.94 31.82 -6.87
C MET A 89 18.50 32.76 -7.94
N ASN A 90 18.32 34.07 -7.77
CA ASN A 90 18.78 35.09 -8.72
C ASN A 90 19.69 36.12 -8.03
N SER A 91 20.91 36.30 -8.52
CA SER A 91 21.90 37.19 -7.93
C SER A 91 21.44 38.66 -7.79
N ARG A 92 20.64 39.15 -8.75
CA ARG A 92 20.10 40.53 -8.69
C ARG A 92 19.08 40.66 -7.55
N SER A 93 18.18 39.68 -7.41
CA SER A 93 17.15 39.65 -6.37
C SER A 93 17.77 39.49 -4.98
N VAL A 94 18.78 38.63 -4.85
CA VAL A 94 19.51 38.43 -3.57
C VAL A 94 20.12 39.75 -3.12
N GLY A 95 20.84 40.47 -4.00
CA GLY A 95 21.46 41.77 -3.70
C GLY A 95 20.44 42.80 -3.21
N LEU A 96 19.28 42.89 -3.90
CA LEU A 96 18.19 43.80 -3.50
C LEU A 96 17.60 43.43 -2.14
N MET A 97 17.32 42.13 -1.90
CA MET A 97 16.73 41.69 -0.66
C MET A 97 17.69 41.84 0.54
N HIS A 98 18.99 41.63 0.33
CA HIS A 98 19.98 41.79 1.40
C HIS A 98 20.37 43.26 1.67
N SER A 99 20.00 44.21 0.81
CA SER A 99 20.15 45.65 1.08
C SER A 99 19.05 46.20 2.00
N LEU A 100 17.96 45.44 2.25
CA LEU A 100 16.91 45.84 3.18
C LEU A 100 17.45 45.92 4.62
N PRO A 101 16.96 46.85 5.45
CA PRO A 101 17.37 47.00 6.84
C PRO A 101 16.73 45.91 7.77
N ILE A 102 16.86 44.65 7.35
CA ILE A 102 16.34 43.48 8.03
C ILE A 102 17.41 42.39 8.03
N THR A 103 17.65 41.76 9.18
CA THR A 103 18.60 40.64 9.25
C THR A 103 18.09 39.42 8.47
N ARG A 104 19.00 38.62 7.89
CA ARG A 104 18.66 37.42 7.12
C ARG A 104 17.75 36.47 7.87
N GLY A 105 17.99 36.26 9.17
CA GLY A 105 17.13 35.39 9.99
C GLY A 105 15.71 35.93 10.18
N ARG A 106 15.52 37.26 10.30
CA ARG A 106 14.20 37.87 10.36
C ARG A 106 13.51 37.86 9.00
N GLN A 107 14.27 38.08 7.92
CA GLN A 107 13.75 37.96 6.56
C GLN A 107 13.21 36.55 6.29
N PHE A 108 13.99 35.51 6.64
CA PHE A 108 13.54 34.11 6.58
C PHE A 108 12.26 33.89 7.39
N ALA A 109 12.24 34.33 8.66
CA ALA A 109 11.09 34.16 9.53
C ALA A 109 9.83 34.87 8.97
N THR A 110 9.99 36.05 8.34
CA THR A 110 8.86 36.77 7.71
C THR A 110 8.30 36.00 6.53
N HIS A 111 9.14 35.55 5.57
CA HIS A 111 8.69 34.76 4.43
C HIS A 111 8.03 33.45 4.86
N PHE A 112 8.63 32.74 5.83
CA PHE A 112 8.09 31.49 6.35
C PHE A 112 6.73 31.72 7.04
N ALA A 113 6.63 32.72 7.90
CA ALA A 113 5.37 33.07 8.58
C ALA A 113 4.26 33.47 7.60
N VAL A 114 4.60 34.21 6.52
CA VAL A 114 3.64 34.52 5.44
C VAL A 114 3.13 33.25 4.80
N GLY A 115 3.98 32.29 4.49
CA GLY A 115 3.57 31.01 3.92
C GLY A 115 2.62 30.24 4.82
N VAL A 116 2.91 30.15 6.12
CA VAL A 116 2.03 29.52 7.11
C VAL A 116 0.68 30.23 7.15
N VAL A 117 0.66 31.57 7.29
CA VAL A 117 -0.58 32.34 7.33
C VAL A 117 -1.39 32.17 6.04
N MET A 118 -0.76 32.04 4.87
CA MET A 118 -1.45 31.77 3.60
C MET A 118 -2.20 30.43 3.63
N PHE A 119 -1.55 29.35 4.10
CA PHE A 119 -2.21 28.06 4.26
C PHE A 119 -3.36 28.13 5.28
N THR A 120 -3.09 28.64 6.47
CA THR A 120 -4.08 28.78 7.54
C THR A 120 -5.31 29.57 7.08
N ALA A 121 -5.10 30.66 6.33
CA ALA A 121 -6.20 31.49 5.85
C ALA A 121 -7.12 30.71 4.89
N VAL A 122 -6.56 29.90 3.97
CA VAL A 122 -7.37 29.10 3.05
C VAL A 122 -8.08 27.98 3.80
N HIS A 123 -7.39 27.22 4.64
CA HIS A 123 -8.01 26.12 5.40
C HIS A 123 -9.14 26.63 6.28
N LEU A 124 -8.90 27.72 7.03
CA LEU A 124 -9.90 28.31 7.90
C LEU A 124 -11.11 28.84 7.11
N ALA A 125 -10.86 29.55 6.01
CA ALA A 125 -11.94 30.04 5.14
C ALA A 125 -12.76 28.87 4.58
N THR A 126 -12.12 27.81 4.11
CA THR A 126 -12.81 26.61 3.61
C THR A 126 -13.63 25.95 4.71
N ALA A 127 -13.06 25.74 5.90
CA ALA A 127 -13.79 25.16 7.03
C ALA A 127 -15.03 25.99 7.39
N LEU A 128 -14.88 27.31 7.51
CA LEU A 128 -15.97 28.21 7.86
C LEU A 128 -17.06 28.29 6.78
N LEU A 129 -16.68 28.26 5.50
CA LEU A 129 -17.64 28.28 4.38
C LEU A 129 -18.36 26.93 4.20
N THR A 130 -17.76 25.83 4.65
CA THR A 130 -18.40 24.51 4.59
C THR A 130 -19.48 24.33 5.66
N LEU A 131 -19.36 24.98 6.81
CA LEU A 131 -20.34 24.87 7.91
C LEU A 131 -21.78 25.29 7.50
N PRO A 132 -22.03 26.46 6.87
CA PRO A 132 -23.38 26.81 6.43
C PRO A 132 -23.93 25.85 5.35
N VAL A 133 -23.06 25.30 4.51
CA VAL A 133 -23.48 24.27 3.54
C VAL A 133 -23.96 23.01 4.26
N GLN A 134 -23.21 22.53 5.25
CA GLN A 134 -23.62 21.40 6.08
C GLN A 134 -24.93 21.68 6.84
N ALA A 135 -25.10 22.90 7.35
CA ALA A 135 -26.33 23.30 8.04
C ALA A 135 -27.55 23.26 7.07
N ALA A 136 -27.37 23.71 5.84
CA ALA A 136 -28.41 23.64 4.83
C ALA A 136 -28.78 22.18 4.44
N LEU A 137 -27.82 21.24 4.55
CA LEU A 137 -28.03 19.81 4.34
C LEU A 137 -28.63 19.10 5.56
N GLY A 138 -28.78 19.78 6.70
CA GLY A 138 -29.23 19.16 7.96
C GLY A 138 -28.23 18.19 8.59
N ALA A 139 -26.97 18.19 8.13
CA ALA A 139 -25.93 17.22 8.51
C ALA A 139 -24.61 17.91 8.91
N VAL A 140 -24.58 18.54 10.10
CA VAL A 140 -23.41 19.30 10.58
C VAL A 140 -22.41 18.39 11.28
N ASN A 141 -21.32 18.05 10.62
CA ASN A 141 -20.20 17.28 11.18
C ASN A 141 -19.07 18.21 11.65
N MET A 142 -19.21 18.76 12.85
CA MET A 142 -18.18 19.65 13.45
C MET A 142 -16.85 18.93 13.65
N ARG A 143 -16.87 17.68 14.11
CA ARG A 143 -15.65 16.89 14.33
C ARG A 143 -14.89 16.67 13.01
N GLY A 144 -15.55 16.18 11.99
CA GLY A 144 -14.94 15.96 10.68
C GLY A 144 -14.37 17.24 10.06
N THR A 145 -15.07 18.38 10.21
CA THR A 145 -14.61 19.68 9.73
C THR A 145 -13.30 20.11 10.38
N TRP A 146 -13.20 20.00 11.71
CA TRP A 146 -11.99 20.42 12.45
C TRP A 146 -10.87 19.39 12.35
N GLU A 147 -11.17 18.10 12.21
CA GLU A 147 -10.17 17.06 11.88
C GLU A 147 -9.54 17.33 10.51
N TRP A 148 -10.35 17.64 9.50
CA TRP A 148 -9.83 18.02 8.19
C TRP A 148 -8.95 19.27 8.27
N PHE A 149 -9.42 20.32 8.97
CA PHE A 149 -8.63 21.54 9.16
C PHE A 149 -7.27 21.26 9.81
N ALA A 150 -7.27 20.51 10.91
CA ALA A 150 -6.03 20.16 11.62
C ALA A 150 -5.10 19.29 10.77
N ALA A 151 -5.64 18.29 10.05
CA ALA A 151 -4.87 17.44 9.15
C ALA A 151 -4.25 18.24 8.00
N ALA A 152 -5.02 19.09 7.33
CA ALA A 152 -4.55 19.93 6.24
C ALA A 152 -3.50 20.95 6.71
N GLU A 153 -3.69 21.56 7.89
CA GLU A 153 -2.75 22.55 8.44
C GLU A 153 -1.42 21.90 8.84
N LEU A 154 -1.46 20.80 9.59
CA LEU A 154 -0.24 20.12 10.05
C LEU A 154 0.54 19.49 8.90
N THR A 155 -0.14 18.88 7.94
CA THR A 155 0.51 18.34 6.74
C THR A 155 1.13 19.44 5.89
N SER A 156 0.42 20.58 5.71
CA SER A 156 0.97 21.75 5.02
C SER A 156 2.20 22.31 5.73
N LEU A 157 2.17 22.42 7.05
CA LEU A 157 3.31 22.90 7.85
C LEU A 157 4.53 22.01 7.66
N PHE A 158 4.37 20.68 7.75
CA PHE A 158 5.45 19.73 7.58
C PHE A 158 6.07 19.81 6.18
N PHE A 159 5.25 19.70 5.14
CA PHE A 159 5.73 19.72 3.77
C PHE A 159 6.30 21.07 3.35
N PHE A 160 5.75 22.17 3.87
CA PHE A 160 6.28 23.51 3.62
C PHE A 160 7.64 23.75 4.33
N ALA A 161 7.81 23.24 5.54
CA ALA A 161 9.09 23.27 6.23
C ALA A 161 10.16 22.48 5.47
N LEU A 162 9.84 21.27 5.00
CA LEU A 162 10.72 20.46 4.17
C LEU A 162 11.05 21.13 2.82
N ALA A 163 10.03 21.67 2.13
CA ALA A 163 10.24 22.37 0.85
C ALA A 163 11.07 23.64 1.01
N THR A 164 10.88 24.37 2.12
CA THR A 164 11.70 25.55 2.47
C THR A 164 13.17 25.15 2.69
N LEU A 165 13.42 24.06 3.42
CA LEU A 165 14.77 23.52 3.60
C LEU A 165 15.40 23.18 2.24
N CYS A 166 14.66 22.51 1.34
CA CYS A 166 15.13 22.21 -0.02
C CYS A 166 15.46 23.48 -0.80
N ALA A 167 14.65 24.53 -0.70
CA ALA A 167 14.89 25.82 -1.37
C ALA A 167 16.17 26.51 -0.88
N LEU A 168 16.61 26.27 0.35
CA LEU A 168 17.86 26.83 0.91
C LEU A 168 19.10 26.00 0.53
N ILE A 169 18.93 24.72 0.24
CA ILE A 169 20.01 23.82 -0.20
C ILE A 169 20.47 24.12 -1.62
N THR A 170 19.55 24.59 -2.48
CA THR A 170 19.86 24.88 -3.88
C THR A 170 19.82 26.38 -4.20
N GLY A 171 20.58 26.78 -5.21
CA GLY A 171 20.52 28.11 -5.83
C GLY A 171 19.79 28.11 -7.17
N TRP A 172 19.19 26.99 -7.58
CA TRP A 172 18.49 26.84 -8.84
C TRP A 172 17.03 26.46 -8.64
N LEU A 173 16.12 27.28 -9.14
CA LEU A 173 14.67 27.15 -8.87
C LEU A 173 14.12 25.78 -9.25
N LEU A 174 14.50 25.24 -10.41
CA LEU A 174 14.02 23.92 -10.87
C LEU A 174 14.61 22.75 -10.08
N ALA A 175 15.70 22.95 -9.35
CA ALA A 175 16.24 21.90 -8.49
C ALA A 175 15.43 21.73 -7.19
N VAL A 176 14.67 22.73 -6.76
CA VAL A 176 13.86 22.66 -5.53
C VAL A 176 12.87 21.49 -5.56
N PRO A 177 11.97 21.39 -6.55
CA PRO A 177 11.03 20.26 -6.59
C PRO A 177 11.72 18.91 -6.79
N VAL A 178 12.86 18.86 -7.50
CA VAL A 178 13.63 17.62 -7.69
C VAL A 178 14.21 17.12 -6.36
N ILE A 179 14.86 18.01 -5.60
CA ILE A 179 15.43 17.67 -4.28
C ILE A 179 14.30 17.31 -3.30
N TYR A 180 13.22 18.09 -3.31
CA TYR A 180 12.05 17.85 -2.46
C TYR A 180 11.41 16.48 -2.72
N THR A 181 11.15 16.16 -3.98
CA THR A 181 10.61 14.85 -4.37
C THR A 181 11.60 13.74 -4.03
N GLY A 182 12.90 13.96 -4.32
CA GLY A 182 13.96 13.04 -3.96
C GLY A 182 13.95 12.70 -2.47
N ILE A 183 13.91 13.69 -1.58
CA ILE A 183 13.91 13.45 -0.12
C ILE A 183 12.64 12.72 0.33
N ASN A 184 11.47 13.05 -0.25
CA ASN A 184 10.21 12.38 0.09
C ASN A 184 10.18 10.90 -0.27
N PHE A 185 10.88 10.48 -1.33
CA PHE A 185 10.82 9.11 -1.85
C PHE A 185 12.13 8.34 -1.77
N LEU A 186 13.23 8.95 -1.32
CA LEU A 186 14.58 8.40 -1.37
C LEU A 186 14.67 6.99 -0.78
N PHE A 187 14.23 6.84 0.46
CA PHE A 187 14.33 5.56 1.16
C PHE A 187 13.39 4.50 0.59
N GLY A 188 12.17 4.90 0.20
CA GLY A 188 11.25 4.02 -0.49
C GLY A 188 11.76 3.57 -1.85
N ALA A 189 12.38 4.47 -2.63
CA ALA A 189 12.99 4.14 -3.91
C ALA A 189 14.15 3.15 -3.77
N PHE A 190 15.08 3.39 -2.84
CA PHE A 190 16.17 2.44 -2.58
C PHE A 190 15.67 1.09 -2.09
N TYR A 191 14.70 1.08 -1.17
CA TYR A 191 14.09 -0.16 -0.72
C TYR A 191 13.44 -0.92 -1.87
N LEU A 192 12.67 -0.24 -2.72
CA LEU A 192 12.04 -0.84 -3.88
C LEU A 192 13.07 -1.45 -4.84
N LEU A 193 14.15 -0.71 -5.15
CA LEU A 193 15.22 -1.19 -6.04
C LEU A 193 15.92 -2.42 -5.47
N ILE A 194 16.29 -2.39 -4.19
CA ILE A 194 16.93 -3.53 -3.50
C ILE A 194 15.96 -4.72 -3.42
N SER A 195 14.71 -4.50 -3.05
CA SER A 195 13.68 -5.54 -2.97
C SER A 195 13.44 -6.19 -4.33
N THR A 196 13.37 -5.39 -5.41
CA THR A 196 13.23 -5.90 -6.77
C THR A 196 14.43 -6.77 -7.16
N MET A 197 15.65 -6.32 -6.89
CA MET A 197 16.84 -7.13 -7.13
C MET A 197 16.84 -8.43 -6.31
N THR A 198 16.42 -8.35 -5.04
CA THR A 198 16.34 -9.54 -4.18
C THR A 198 15.34 -10.55 -4.71
N GLN A 199 14.16 -10.11 -5.16
CA GLN A 199 13.15 -10.98 -5.77
C GLN A 199 13.66 -11.67 -7.06
N MET A 200 14.51 -10.99 -7.83
CA MET A 200 15.10 -11.57 -9.04
C MET A 200 16.14 -12.66 -8.77
N PHE A 201 16.85 -12.57 -7.65
CA PHE A 201 17.97 -13.47 -7.33
C PHE A 201 17.63 -14.54 -6.32
N TYR A 202 16.68 -14.30 -5.44
CA TYR A 202 16.35 -15.21 -4.36
C TYR A 202 15.09 -15.98 -4.71
N TRP A 203 15.29 -17.26 -4.98
CA TRP A 203 14.18 -18.16 -5.19
C TRP A 203 13.27 -18.21 -3.95
N GLY A 204 11.98 -18.09 -4.18
CA GLY A 204 10.97 -18.09 -3.13
C GLY A 204 10.85 -16.81 -2.30
N TYR A 205 11.63 -15.77 -2.57
CA TYR A 205 11.52 -14.51 -1.84
C TYR A 205 10.36 -13.66 -2.37
N GLU A 206 9.45 -13.27 -1.50
CA GLU A 206 8.43 -12.25 -1.78
C GLU A 206 8.67 -11.00 -0.95
N SER A 207 8.29 -9.86 -1.51
CA SER A 207 8.37 -8.60 -0.78
C SER A 207 7.37 -8.57 0.37
N ASN A 208 7.87 -8.36 1.58
CA ASN A 208 7.07 -8.31 2.80
C ASN A 208 6.37 -6.95 3.01
N GLY A 209 6.27 -6.14 1.96
CA GLY A 209 5.86 -4.74 2.10
C GLY A 209 7.01 -3.86 2.60
N TRP A 210 6.70 -2.65 2.99
CA TRP A 210 7.71 -1.68 3.42
C TRP A 210 8.02 -1.86 4.91
N PRO A 211 9.30 -2.08 5.30
CA PRO A 211 9.70 -2.06 6.70
C PRO A 211 9.30 -0.75 7.38
N ALA A 212 9.01 -0.81 8.67
CA ALA A 212 8.54 0.35 9.41
C ALA A 212 9.46 1.57 9.25
N TRP A 213 10.79 1.38 9.32
CA TRP A 213 11.77 2.46 9.18
C TRP A 213 11.75 3.11 7.78
N VAL A 214 11.58 2.33 6.71
CA VAL A 214 11.43 2.86 5.33
C VAL A 214 10.17 3.69 5.23
N SER A 215 9.08 3.18 5.77
CA SER A 215 7.79 3.86 5.81
C SER A 215 7.91 5.21 6.53
N TRP A 216 8.56 5.27 7.70
CA TRP A 216 8.79 6.51 8.44
C TRP A 216 9.67 7.52 7.70
N LEU A 217 10.65 7.06 6.92
CA LEU A 217 11.55 7.90 6.13
C LEU A 217 10.98 8.25 4.74
N THR A 218 9.73 7.84 4.45
CA THR A 218 8.99 8.19 3.23
C THR A 218 7.67 8.88 3.62
N PRO A 219 7.71 10.15 4.04
CA PRO A 219 6.60 10.81 4.74
C PRO A 219 5.28 10.79 3.99
N LEU A 220 5.31 11.04 2.68
CA LEU A 220 4.11 11.10 1.85
C LEU A 220 3.35 9.77 1.86
N VAL A 221 4.08 8.66 1.67
CA VAL A 221 3.52 7.31 1.66
C VAL A 221 3.05 6.90 3.07
N ARG A 222 3.86 7.21 4.09
CA ARG A 222 3.49 6.89 5.48
C ARG A 222 2.20 7.55 5.90
N LEU A 223 2.09 8.87 5.71
CA LEU A 223 0.90 9.63 6.10
C LEU A 223 -0.34 9.12 5.37
N TYR A 224 -0.22 8.85 4.07
CA TYR A 224 -1.34 8.31 3.28
C TYR A 224 -1.76 6.93 3.79
N ASN A 225 -0.81 6.01 4.00
CA ASN A 225 -1.11 4.65 4.45
C ASN A 225 -1.75 4.62 5.84
N VAL A 226 -1.25 5.43 6.79
CA VAL A 226 -1.87 5.49 8.12
C VAL A 226 -3.22 6.19 8.12
N ALA A 227 -3.48 7.10 7.19
CA ALA A 227 -4.79 7.71 7.00
C ALA A 227 -5.78 6.78 6.28
N ALA A 228 -5.29 5.92 5.36
CA ALA A 228 -6.10 5.01 4.57
C ALA A 228 -6.49 3.74 5.32
N ALA A 229 -5.64 3.28 6.24
CA ALA A 229 -5.83 2.03 6.95
C ALA A 229 -6.79 2.23 8.15
N ALA A 230 -8.04 2.63 7.92
CA ALA A 230 -9.06 2.64 8.96
C ALA A 230 -9.32 1.19 9.40
N GLY A 231 -9.16 0.94 10.70
CA GLY A 231 -9.55 -0.34 11.32
C GLY A 231 -11.02 -0.30 11.74
N PRO A 232 -11.57 -1.43 12.21
CA PRO A 232 -12.93 -1.47 12.76
C PRO A 232 -13.15 -0.45 13.88
N ASP A 233 -12.13 -0.20 14.70
CA ASP A 233 -12.19 0.75 15.82
C ASP A 233 -12.22 2.23 15.39
N ASP A 234 -11.87 2.53 14.15
CA ASP A 234 -11.85 3.90 13.59
C ASP A 234 -13.20 4.27 12.96
N ILE A 235 -14.11 3.30 12.83
CA ILE A 235 -15.46 3.46 12.32
C ILE A 235 -16.40 3.59 13.53
N VAL A 236 -17.03 4.75 13.66
CA VAL A 236 -17.88 5.04 14.80
C VAL A 236 -19.35 4.87 14.41
N LEU A 237 -20.08 4.04 15.15
CA LEU A 237 -21.54 3.95 15.03
C LEU A 237 -22.13 5.32 15.40
N TYR A 238 -22.71 6.01 14.44
CA TYR A 238 -23.35 7.30 14.63
C TYR A 238 -24.76 7.17 15.23
N GLY A 239 -25.50 6.17 14.74
CA GLY A 239 -26.84 5.89 15.22
C GLY A 239 -27.53 4.78 14.42
N MET A 240 -28.73 4.46 14.83
CA MET A 240 -29.59 3.47 14.17
C MET A 240 -30.93 4.12 13.83
N GLU A 241 -31.39 3.95 12.61
CA GLU A 241 -32.69 4.45 12.12
C GLU A 241 -33.40 3.36 11.33
N ASN A 242 -34.62 3.00 11.72
CA ASN A 242 -35.43 1.93 11.10
C ASN A 242 -34.70 0.58 10.95
N GLY A 243 -33.86 0.22 11.93
CA GLY A 243 -33.11 -1.02 11.89
C GLY A 243 -31.78 -0.95 11.14
N THR A 244 -31.45 0.15 10.48
CA THR A 244 -30.20 0.35 9.75
C THR A 244 -29.17 1.08 10.61
N ASN A 245 -27.95 0.55 10.71
CA ASN A 245 -26.84 1.18 11.41
C ASN A 245 -26.12 2.15 10.46
N TYR A 246 -25.86 3.37 10.93
CA TYR A 246 -25.09 4.39 10.20
C TYR A 246 -23.74 4.62 10.86
N TYR A 247 -22.69 4.56 10.09
CA TYR A 247 -21.32 4.69 10.54
C TYR A 247 -20.67 5.96 9.99
N VAL A 248 -19.83 6.58 10.78
CA VAL A 248 -19.03 7.73 10.40
C VAL A 248 -17.54 7.40 10.50
N ASN A 249 -16.79 7.80 9.47
CA ASN A 249 -15.36 7.58 9.39
C ASN A 249 -14.61 8.82 9.88
N TYR A 250 -13.62 8.61 10.72
CA TYR A 250 -12.68 9.61 11.18
C TYR A 250 -11.23 9.19 10.91
N LEU A 251 -10.31 10.13 11.02
CA LEU A 251 -8.89 9.80 10.90
C LEU A 251 -8.45 8.95 12.11
N PRO A 252 -7.75 7.82 11.86
CA PRO A 252 -7.34 6.91 12.92
C PRO A 252 -6.32 7.54 13.88
N ALA A 253 -6.30 7.08 15.13
CA ALA A 253 -5.36 7.54 16.16
C ALA A 253 -3.89 7.42 15.70
N ARG A 254 -3.56 6.38 14.94
CA ARG A 254 -2.22 6.20 14.34
C ARG A 254 -1.82 7.30 13.36
N PHE A 255 -2.79 7.95 12.66
CA PHE A 255 -2.52 9.12 11.84
C PHE A 255 -2.07 10.30 12.70
N TRP A 256 -2.78 10.58 13.79
CA TRP A 256 -2.45 11.68 14.70
C TRP A 256 -1.11 11.47 15.41
N ASN A 257 -0.78 10.24 15.80
CA ASN A 257 0.53 9.88 16.34
C ASN A 257 1.66 10.12 15.31
N ALA A 258 1.45 9.72 14.05
CA ALA A 258 2.40 10.01 12.99
C ALA A 258 2.53 11.52 12.75
N MET A 259 1.41 12.25 12.72
CA MET A 259 1.41 13.71 12.56
C MET A 259 2.15 14.44 13.66
N LEU A 260 2.05 13.97 14.91
CA LEU A 260 2.83 14.54 16.03
C LEU A 260 4.34 14.43 15.75
N ILE A 261 4.82 13.25 15.34
CA ILE A 261 6.23 13.01 15.02
C ILE A 261 6.68 13.92 13.85
N TYR A 262 5.87 13.99 12.79
CA TYR A 262 6.21 14.85 11.64
C TYR A 262 6.11 16.34 11.96
N THR A 263 5.26 16.75 12.91
CA THR A 263 5.23 18.13 13.39
C THR A 263 6.53 18.47 14.13
N VAL A 264 7.05 17.57 14.97
CA VAL A 264 8.37 17.74 15.61
C VAL A 264 9.48 17.81 14.56
N ALA A 265 9.43 16.94 13.55
CA ALA A 265 10.37 16.99 12.41
C ALA A 265 10.27 18.31 11.63
N ALA A 266 9.05 18.85 11.44
CA ALA A 266 8.86 20.16 10.80
C ALA A 266 9.57 21.28 11.57
N VAL A 267 9.44 21.30 12.90
CA VAL A 267 10.15 22.28 13.74
C VAL A 267 11.67 22.14 13.58
N LEU A 268 12.18 20.91 13.54
CA LEU A 268 13.61 20.65 13.28
C LEU A 268 14.03 21.18 11.90
N PHE A 269 13.24 20.93 10.86
CA PHE A 269 13.51 21.42 9.50
C PHE A 269 13.48 22.94 9.43
N ILE A 270 12.58 23.61 10.15
CA ILE A 270 12.54 25.08 10.24
C ILE A 270 13.82 25.62 10.89
N VAL A 271 14.28 25.00 11.98
CA VAL A 271 15.53 25.39 12.65
C VAL A 271 16.74 25.21 11.73
N ILE A 272 16.86 24.05 11.08
CA ILE A 272 17.93 23.77 10.13
C ILE A 272 17.89 24.76 8.95
N ALA A 273 16.70 25.00 8.40
CA ALA A 273 16.49 25.97 7.32
C ALA A 273 16.92 27.38 7.74
N TRP A 274 16.56 27.81 8.95
CA TRP A 274 17.00 29.10 9.50
C TRP A 274 18.53 29.17 9.63
N LEU A 275 19.19 28.12 10.12
CA LEU A 275 20.65 28.04 10.19
C LEU A 275 21.28 28.09 8.80
N PHE A 276 20.75 27.37 7.82
CA PHE A 276 21.22 27.39 6.44
C PHE A 276 21.05 28.77 5.79
N CYS A 277 19.91 29.43 6.05
CA CYS A 277 19.70 30.81 5.57
C CYS A 277 20.76 31.76 6.07
N ARG A 278 21.20 31.62 7.33
CA ARG A 278 22.29 32.46 7.91
C ARG A 278 23.65 32.11 7.34
N ALA A 279 23.92 30.82 7.12
CA ALA A 279 25.23 30.33 6.61
C ALA A 279 25.39 30.48 5.09
N ARG A 280 24.31 30.68 4.34
CA ARG A 280 24.31 30.78 2.89
C ARG A 280 25.03 32.02 2.39
N HIS A 281 25.98 31.85 1.45
CA HIS A 281 26.64 32.98 0.76
C HIS A 281 25.79 33.49 -0.40
N SER A 282 25.75 34.78 -0.61
CA SER A 282 24.96 35.44 -1.68
C SER A 282 25.42 35.04 -3.09
N GLU A 283 26.67 34.68 -3.23
CA GLU A 283 27.31 34.30 -4.50
C GLU A 283 26.88 32.95 -5.04
N THR A 284 26.21 32.13 -4.21
CA THR A 284 25.75 30.77 -4.58
C THR A 284 24.42 30.77 -5.34
N ALA A 285 23.87 31.93 -5.68
CA ALA A 285 22.68 32.05 -6.52
C ALA A 285 22.95 31.44 -7.91
N GLY A 286 22.10 30.52 -8.34
CA GLY A 286 22.24 29.76 -9.58
C GLY A 286 23.02 28.45 -9.44
N ASP A 287 23.66 28.14 -8.31
CA ASP A 287 24.32 26.84 -8.10
C ASP A 287 23.29 25.71 -7.86
N ALA A 288 23.55 24.55 -8.46
CA ALA A 288 22.65 23.40 -8.25
C ALA A 288 22.58 22.99 -6.75
N ILE A 289 23.75 22.99 -6.07
CA ILE A 289 23.86 22.75 -4.63
C ILE A 289 24.76 23.84 -4.02
N VAL A 290 24.18 24.55 -3.06
CA VAL A 290 24.80 25.70 -2.38
C VAL A 290 25.98 25.28 -1.51
N PHE A 291 25.83 24.22 -0.74
CA PHE A 291 26.83 23.77 0.24
C PHE A 291 27.79 22.75 -0.37
N PRO A 292 29.14 23.05 -0.42
CA PRO A 292 30.13 22.19 -1.07
C PRO A 292 30.16 20.75 -0.52
N TRP A 293 29.97 20.58 0.81
CA TRP A 293 30.00 19.27 1.45
C TRP A 293 28.81 18.37 1.05
N LEU A 294 27.68 18.96 0.62
CA LEU A 294 26.49 18.24 0.19
C LEU A 294 26.57 17.77 -1.28
N ARG A 295 27.41 18.41 -2.11
CA ARG A 295 27.57 18.08 -3.54
C ARG A 295 27.92 16.60 -3.79
N PRO A 296 28.92 15.99 -3.11
CA PRO A 296 29.23 14.58 -3.31
C PRO A 296 28.09 13.66 -2.83
N VAL A 297 27.41 14.00 -1.75
CA VAL A 297 26.26 13.21 -1.25
C VAL A 297 25.17 13.13 -2.32
N VAL A 298 24.75 14.28 -2.84
CA VAL A 298 23.71 14.35 -3.89
C VAL A 298 24.17 13.63 -5.16
N LEU A 299 25.44 13.80 -5.56
CA LEU A 299 26.02 13.13 -6.73
C LEU A 299 25.91 11.62 -6.61
N TYR A 300 26.41 11.03 -5.52
CA TYR A 300 26.43 9.57 -5.37
C TYR A 300 25.04 8.98 -5.12
N VAL A 301 24.19 9.65 -4.35
CA VAL A 301 22.81 9.18 -4.10
C VAL A 301 22.00 9.11 -5.39
N ILE A 302 22.02 10.17 -6.21
CA ILE A 302 21.30 10.19 -7.49
C ILE A 302 21.90 9.19 -8.47
N SER A 303 23.25 9.10 -8.51
CA SER A 303 23.93 8.19 -9.45
C SER A 303 23.72 6.72 -9.09
N LEU A 304 23.69 6.40 -7.80
CA LEU A 304 23.41 5.04 -7.31
C LEU A 304 21.97 4.64 -7.61
N ALA A 305 21.00 5.49 -7.26
CA ALA A 305 19.59 5.22 -7.55
C ALA A 305 19.32 5.15 -9.07
N GLY A 306 19.91 6.05 -9.85
CA GLY A 306 19.82 6.06 -11.31
C GLY A 306 20.51 4.85 -11.94
N GLY A 307 21.68 4.46 -11.45
CA GLY A 307 22.40 3.27 -11.90
C GLY A 307 21.60 1.99 -11.65
N MET A 308 21.04 1.83 -10.46
CA MET A 308 20.17 0.69 -10.14
C MET A 308 18.89 0.72 -10.96
N GLY A 309 18.12 1.83 -10.93
CA GLY A 309 16.80 1.89 -11.54
C GLY A 309 16.84 1.83 -13.07
N LEU A 310 17.62 2.71 -13.72
CA LEU A 310 17.79 2.68 -15.18
C LEU A 310 18.53 1.44 -15.64
N GLY A 311 19.44 0.90 -14.83
CA GLY A 311 20.15 -0.33 -15.11
C GLY A 311 19.22 -1.55 -15.18
N ILE A 312 18.28 -1.68 -14.23
CA ILE A 312 17.25 -2.73 -14.26
C ILE A 312 16.35 -2.54 -15.49
N LEU A 313 15.93 -1.32 -15.79
CA LEU A 313 15.12 -1.04 -16.97
C LEU A 313 15.84 -1.43 -18.26
N LEU A 314 17.11 -1.05 -18.42
CA LEU A 314 17.92 -1.42 -19.59
C LEU A 314 18.11 -2.94 -19.69
N TRP A 315 18.31 -3.60 -18.57
CA TRP A 315 18.45 -5.04 -18.53
C TRP A 315 17.19 -5.76 -19.05
N TYR A 316 16.00 -5.34 -18.65
CA TYR A 316 14.75 -5.88 -19.21
C TYR A 316 14.64 -5.65 -20.72
N LEU A 317 15.07 -4.49 -21.21
CA LEU A 317 15.01 -4.17 -22.64
C LEU A 317 16.03 -4.95 -23.49
N VAL A 318 17.20 -5.29 -22.92
CA VAL A 318 18.32 -5.91 -23.68
C VAL A 318 18.32 -7.43 -23.57
N SER A 319 18.01 -8.00 -22.41
CA SER A 319 18.13 -9.43 -22.15
C SER A 319 16.84 -10.12 -21.72
N TYR A 320 15.71 -9.42 -21.78
CA TYR A 320 14.42 -9.93 -21.28
C TYR A 320 14.47 -10.49 -19.85
N GLY A 321 15.47 -10.05 -19.08
CA GLY A 321 15.60 -10.44 -17.68
C GLY A 321 16.41 -11.72 -17.40
N GLU A 322 17.05 -12.35 -18.41
CA GLU A 322 17.66 -13.67 -18.23
C GLU A 322 19.06 -13.64 -17.58
N SER A 323 19.91 -12.66 -17.89
CA SER A 323 21.32 -12.70 -17.49
C SER A 323 21.71 -11.65 -16.45
N ILE A 324 22.20 -12.12 -15.28
CA ILE A 324 22.73 -11.27 -14.21
C ILE A 324 23.95 -10.43 -14.64
N TYR A 325 24.83 -10.99 -15.47
CA TYR A 325 26.02 -10.27 -15.92
C TYR A 325 25.66 -9.09 -16.81
N VAL A 326 24.63 -9.29 -17.67
CA VAL A 326 24.06 -8.21 -18.48
C VAL A 326 23.41 -7.16 -17.60
N MET A 327 22.71 -7.56 -16.53
CA MET A 327 22.13 -6.61 -15.56
C MET A 327 23.20 -5.74 -14.91
N LEU A 328 24.27 -6.35 -14.40
CA LEU A 328 25.37 -5.62 -13.78
C LEU A 328 26.04 -4.65 -14.77
N LEU A 329 26.25 -5.08 -16.02
CA LEU A 329 26.78 -4.21 -17.08
C LEU A 329 25.82 -3.03 -17.34
N CYS A 330 24.52 -3.29 -17.45
CA CYS A 330 23.52 -2.24 -17.64
C CYS A 330 23.48 -1.25 -16.46
N GLN A 331 23.60 -1.74 -15.23
CA GLN A 331 23.67 -0.87 -14.05
C GLN A 331 24.90 0.01 -14.01
N ILE A 332 26.07 -0.54 -14.39
CA ILE A 332 27.31 0.24 -14.46
C ILE A 332 27.20 1.30 -15.55
N VAL A 333 26.74 0.93 -16.76
CA VAL A 333 26.58 1.88 -17.87
C VAL A 333 25.59 2.98 -17.52
N ALA A 334 24.42 2.63 -17.00
CA ALA A 334 23.42 3.61 -16.56
C ALA A 334 23.95 4.50 -15.43
N GLY A 335 24.62 3.90 -14.45
CA GLY A 335 25.25 4.62 -13.34
C GLY A 335 26.29 5.64 -13.81
N LEU A 336 27.14 5.27 -14.75
CA LEU A 336 28.14 6.17 -15.34
C LEU A 336 27.49 7.33 -16.11
N ILE A 337 26.46 7.06 -16.89
CA ILE A 337 25.72 8.10 -17.63
C ILE A 337 25.11 9.09 -16.64
N VAL A 338 24.42 8.59 -15.60
CA VAL A 338 23.80 9.46 -14.58
C VAL A 338 24.88 10.21 -13.79
N TYR A 339 25.97 9.55 -13.40
CA TYR A 339 27.06 10.15 -12.64
C TYR A 339 27.68 11.34 -13.38
N PHE A 340 28.11 11.16 -14.63
CA PHE A 340 28.68 12.25 -15.40
C PHE A 340 27.65 13.33 -15.72
N GLY A 341 26.40 12.96 -15.98
CA GLY A 341 25.30 13.92 -16.18
C GLY A 341 25.06 14.79 -14.96
N VAL A 342 24.96 14.21 -13.77
CA VAL A 342 24.80 14.95 -12.51
C VAL A 342 26.06 15.78 -12.21
N GLN A 343 27.25 15.26 -12.47
CA GLN A 343 28.49 15.98 -12.26
C GLN A 343 28.60 17.21 -13.17
N MET A 344 28.18 17.09 -14.44
CA MET A 344 28.09 18.21 -15.38
C MET A 344 27.15 19.31 -14.88
N LEU A 345 25.99 18.90 -14.34
CA LEU A 345 25.02 19.84 -13.74
C LEU A 345 25.59 20.54 -12.50
N LEU A 346 26.24 19.79 -11.61
CA LEU A 346 26.82 20.33 -10.37
C LEU A 346 27.97 21.30 -10.63
N HIS A 347 28.80 21.02 -11.64
CA HIS A 347 29.95 21.85 -12.01
C HIS A 347 29.63 22.88 -13.11
N LYS A 348 28.44 22.85 -13.70
CA LYS A 348 28.03 23.71 -14.84
C LYS A 348 29.03 23.67 -16.00
N SER A 349 29.67 22.55 -16.21
CA SER A 349 30.75 22.38 -17.18
C SER A 349 30.76 20.95 -17.73
N PHE A 350 31.03 20.83 -19.01
CA PHE A 350 31.25 19.52 -19.66
C PHE A 350 32.65 18.96 -19.37
N LYS A 351 33.57 19.78 -18.79
CA LYS A 351 34.96 19.38 -18.51
C LYS A 351 35.08 18.60 -17.18
N VAL A 352 34.16 17.66 -16.94
CA VAL A 352 34.16 16.81 -15.75
C VAL A 352 34.83 15.46 -15.97
N ILE A 353 35.07 15.08 -17.23
CA ILE A 353 35.77 13.86 -17.62
C ILE A 353 37.28 14.06 -17.46
N ASN A 354 37.74 14.01 -16.22
CA ASN A 354 39.12 14.12 -15.82
C ASN A 354 39.49 12.97 -14.87
N HIS A 355 40.75 12.86 -14.49
CA HIS A 355 41.24 11.77 -13.63
C HIS A 355 40.43 11.66 -12.31
N ARG A 356 40.07 12.77 -11.67
CA ARG A 356 39.25 12.76 -10.44
C ARG A 356 37.80 12.35 -10.72
N GLY A 357 37.24 12.75 -11.85
CA GLY A 357 35.91 12.31 -12.30
C GLY A 357 35.86 10.81 -12.51
N TRP A 358 36.89 10.23 -13.18
CA TRP A 358 36.97 8.77 -13.38
C TRP A 358 37.21 8.01 -12.07
N LEU A 359 37.96 8.55 -11.13
CA LEU A 359 38.11 7.92 -9.80
C LEU A 359 36.78 7.84 -9.05
N GLY A 360 35.97 8.90 -9.11
CA GLY A 360 34.63 8.90 -8.52
C GLY A 360 33.67 7.96 -9.23
N ALA A 361 33.75 7.90 -10.56
CA ALA A 361 32.97 6.95 -11.37
C ALA A 361 33.33 5.48 -11.06
N ALA A 362 34.63 5.20 -10.87
CA ALA A 362 35.10 3.89 -10.44
C ALA A 362 34.58 3.51 -9.03
N ALA A 363 34.54 4.46 -8.11
CA ALA A 363 33.95 4.24 -6.78
C ALA A 363 32.46 3.91 -6.85
N LEU A 364 31.69 4.60 -7.72
CA LEU A 364 30.28 4.28 -7.97
C LEU A 364 30.12 2.87 -8.57
N ALA A 365 30.91 2.55 -9.60
CA ALA A 365 30.88 1.22 -10.21
C ALA A 365 31.20 0.12 -9.19
N ALA A 366 32.22 0.33 -8.35
CA ALA A 366 32.55 -0.59 -7.27
C ALA A 366 31.39 -0.75 -6.27
N ALA A 367 30.71 0.33 -5.90
CA ALA A 367 29.53 0.26 -5.02
C ALA A 367 28.38 -0.55 -5.64
N LEU A 368 28.07 -0.35 -6.93
CA LEU A 368 27.06 -1.11 -7.65
C LEU A 368 27.42 -2.61 -7.72
N VAL A 369 28.69 -2.92 -8.00
CA VAL A 369 29.20 -4.31 -8.00
C VAL A 369 29.05 -4.94 -6.62
N ILE A 370 29.48 -4.23 -5.57
CA ILE A 370 29.41 -4.74 -4.17
C ILE A 370 27.94 -5.02 -3.79
N ILE A 371 27.03 -4.09 -4.06
CA ILE A 371 25.59 -4.28 -3.76
C ILE A 371 25.05 -5.52 -4.50
N SER A 372 25.35 -5.64 -5.78
CA SER A 372 24.89 -6.77 -6.60
C SER A 372 25.48 -8.10 -6.12
N LEU A 373 26.77 -8.12 -5.72
CA LEU A 373 27.41 -9.32 -5.17
C LEU A 373 26.87 -9.70 -3.81
N VAL A 374 26.64 -8.72 -2.91
CA VAL A 374 26.03 -8.94 -1.59
C VAL A 374 24.65 -9.61 -1.73
N ILE A 375 23.84 -9.12 -2.66
CA ILE A 375 22.53 -9.72 -2.95
C ILE A 375 22.73 -11.10 -3.60
N ARG A 376 23.57 -11.22 -4.63
CA ARG A 376 23.75 -12.47 -5.38
C ARG A 376 24.22 -13.65 -4.53
N PHE A 377 25.12 -13.40 -3.60
CA PHE A 377 25.68 -14.41 -2.73
C PHE A 377 24.92 -14.60 -1.41
N ASP A 378 23.78 -13.95 -1.27
CA ASP A 378 22.96 -14.01 -0.04
C ASP A 378 23.82 -13.81 1.23
N ALA A 379 24.60 -12.75 1.24
CA ALA A 379 25.56 -12.49 2.34
C ALA A 379 24.91 -12.41 3.72
N PHE A 380 23.60 -12.19 3.79
CA PHE A 380 22.82 -12.12 5.03
C PHE A 380 21.99 -13.38 5.30
N GLY A 381 22.05 -14.40 4.45
CA GLY A 381 21.28 -15.65 4.60
C GLY A 381 19.76 -15.48 4.47
N ALA A 382 19.32 -14.44 3.79
CA ALA A 382 17.90 -14.10 3.70
C ALA A 382 17.09 -15.10 2.86
N GLN A 383 17.70 -15.74 1.86
CA GLN A 383 17.04 -16.72 1.00
C GLN A 383 16.67 -18.00 1.76
N LYS A 384 17.58 -18.46 2.63
CA LYS A 384 17.42 -19.71 3.39
C LYS A 384 16.84 -19.51 4.79
N TYR A 385 16.44 -18.29 5.11
CA TYR A 385 15.96 -17.96 6.44
C TYR A 385 14.57 -18.55 6.68
N VAL A 386 14.47 -19.41 7.69
CA VAL A 386 13.23 -19.94 8.26
C VAL A 386 13.14 -19.43 9.70
N PRO A 387 12.06 -18.76 10.11
CA PRO A 387 11.95 -18.23 11.46
C PRO A 387 11.82 -19.38 12.51
N ASP A 388 12.35 -19.15 13.70
CA ASP A 388 12.15 -20.07 14.81
C ASP A 388 10.69 -20.07 15.27
N VAL A 389 10.15 -21.25 15.61
CA VAL A 389 8.75 -21.40 16.07
C VAL A 389 8.42 -20.45 17.22
N ASN A 390 9.37 -20.20 18.13
CA ASN A 390 9.19 -19.30 19.27
C ASN A 390 9.03 -17.82 18.88
N GLN A 391 9.44 -17.42 17.68
CA GLN A 391 9.32 -16.06 17.16
C GLN A 391 8.01 -15.85 16.40
N ILE A 392 7.35 -16.92 15.98
CA ILE A 392 6.13 -16.88 15.19
C ILE A 392 4.94 -16.63 16.14
N GLU A 393 4.09 -15.66 15.77
CA GLU A 393 2.80 -15.42 16.40
C GLU A 393 1.70 -16.23 15.69
N SER A 394 1.71 -16.20 14.36
CA SER A 394 0.80 -16.97 13.52
C SER A 394 1.42 -17.22 12.14
N ALA A 395 0.92 -18.25 11.46
CA ALA A 395 1.34 -18.55 10.10
C ALA A 395 0.15 -18.84 9.20
N GLN A 396 0.37 -18.65 7.91
CA GLN A 396 -0.56 -18.95 6.84
C GLN A 396 0.19 -19.65 5.72
N ILE A 397 -0.42 -20.64 5.10
CA ILE A 397 0.06 -21.24 3.86
C ILE A 397 -1.10 -21.39 2.88
N ASN A 398 -0.89 -20.92 1.67
CA ASN A 398 -1.77 -21.17 0.54
C ASN A 398 -0.99 -22.07 -0.44
N THR A 399 -1.60 -23.15 -0.86
CA THR A 399 -0.99 -24.09 -1.79
C THR A 399 -1.81 -24.11 -3.06
N TYR A 400 -1.18 -23.69 -4.15
CA TYR A 400 -1.79 -23.71 -5.47
C TYR A 400 -1.19 -24.91 -6.23
N ALA A 401 -1.98 -25.96 -6.34
CA ALA A 401 -1.68 -27.11 -7.21
C ALA A 401 -2.93 -27.39 -8.05
N TYR A 402 -3.95 -27.88 -7.43
CA TYR A 402 -5.32 -28.01 -7.86
C TYR A 402 -6.18 -27.74 -6.60
N ASP A 403 -7.48 -27.54 -6.75
CA ASP A 403 -8.37 -26.97 -5.72
C ASP A 403 -8.55 -27.78 -4.42
N ASP A 404 -7.90 -28.94 -4.29
CA ASP A 404 -8.15 -29.89 -3.19
C ASP A 404 -7.14 -29.87 -2.03
N VAL A 405 -6.07 -29.07 -2.14
CA VAL A 405 -5.14 -28.89 -1.02
C VAL A 405 -5.57 -27.68 -0.21
N PRO A 406 -6.07 -27.86 1.02
CA PRO A 406 -6.70 -26.78 1.76
C PRO A 406 -5.70 -25.67 2.13
N SER A 407 -6.12 -24.43 2.00
CA SER A 407 -5.42 -23.27 2.54
C SER A 407 -5.46 -23.31 4.07
N VAL A 408 -4.39 -22.87 4.72
CA VAL A 408 -4.28 -22.79 6.18
C VAL A 408 -4.04 -21.35 6.59
N ARG A 409 -4.92 -20.77 7.39
CA ARG A 409 -4.82 -19.37 7.84
C ARG A 409 -4.89 -19.30 9.37
N GLY A 410 -4.10 -18.42 9.95
CA GLY A 410 -4.15 -18.16 11.38
C GLY A 410 -3.61 -19.30 12.27
N LEU A 411 -2.74 -20.16 11.73
CA LEU A 411 -2.12 -21.24 12.48
C LEU A 411 -1.26 -20.68 13.63
N LYS A 412 -1.62 -21.02 14.87
CA LYS A 412 -0.92 -20.57 16.09
C LYS A 412 -0.39 -21.72 16.94
N ASP A 413 -0.89 -22.94 16.70
CA ASP A 413 -0.49 -24.11 17.45
C ASP A 413 1.00 -24.43 17.28
N PRO A 414 1.78 -24.62 18.35
CA PRO A 414 3.21 -24.86 18.26
C PRO A 414 3.60 -26.11 17.45
N GLN A 415 2.83 -27.20 17.54
CA GLN A 415 3.11 -28.44 16.79
C GLN A 415 2.85 -28.24 15.30
N GLY A 416 1.75 -27.57 14.95
CA GLY A 416 1.44 -27.20 13.57
C GLY A 416 2.50 -26.26 12.97
N LEU A 417 2.97 -25.27 13.76
CA LEU A 417 4.04 -24.37 13.34
C LEU A 417 5.40 -25.10 13.16
N GLU A 418 5.69 -26.10 14.01
CA GLU A 418 6.90 -26.93 13.85
C GLU A 418 6.87 -27.73 12.55
N LYS A 419 5.72 -28.33 12.21
CA LYS A 419 5.55 -29.05 10.95
C LYS A 419 5.59 -28.12 9.74
N LEU A 420 5.03 -26.90 9.82
CA LEU A 420 5.14 -25.90 8.76
C LEU A 420 6.61 -25.47 8.53
N THR A 421 7.36 -25.25 9.60
CA THR A 421 8.79 -24.92 9.47
C THR A 421 9.61 -26.10 8.94
N ALA A 422 9.23 -27.35 9.26
CA ALA A 422 9.83 -28.56 8.68
C ALA A 422 9.52 -28.68 7.19
N LEU A 423 8.27 -28.43 6.77
CA LEU A 423 7.88 -28.36 5.35
C LEU A 423 8.70 -27.29 4.61
N HIS A 424 8.81 -26.09 5.18
CA HIS A 424 9.60 -25.02 4.59
C HIS A 424 11.09 -25.40 4.43
N LYS A 425 11.67 -26.08 5.42
CA LYS A 425 13.05 -26.60 5.32
C LYS A 425 13.17 -27.66 4.23
N ALA A 426 12.23 -28.59 4.12
CA ALA A 426 12.21 -29.61 3.08
C ALA A 426 12.13 -28.98 1.67
N ILE A 427 11.34 -27.91 1.49
CA ILE A 427 11.30 -27.13 0.25
C ILE A 427 12.70 -26.57 -0.09
N LEU A 428 13.36 -25.95 0.91
CA LEU A 428 14.70 -25.37 0.70
C LEU A 428 15.79 -26.41 0.45
N GLU A 429 15.69 -27.59 1.07
CA GLU A 429 16.64 -28.71 0.87
C GLU A 429 16.51 -29.33 -0.51
N GLN A 430 15.30 -29.45 -1.04
CA GLN A 430 15.08 -29.96 -2.41
C GLN A 430 15.63 -28.97 -3.45
N GLY A 431 15.58 -27.66 -3.18
CA GLY A 431 16.10 -26.61 -4.07
C GLY A 431 15.13 -26.20 -5.17
N CYS A 432 15.55 -25.25 -6.01
CA CYS A 432 14.75 -24.74 -7.11
C CYS A 432 14.68 -25.76 -8.27
N PRO A 433 13.48 -26.14 -8.75
CA PRO A 433 13.35 -26.97 -9.94
C PRO A 433 13.83 -26.22 -11.17
N THR A 434 14.40 -26.94 -12.13
CA THR A 434 14.81 -26.37 -13.41
C THR A 434 13.62 -26.12 -14.32
N SER A 435 13.73 -25.13 -15.23
CA SER A 435 12.67 -24.87 -16.23
C SER A 435 12.34 -26.11 -17.05
N GLN A 436 13.35 -26.94 -17.38
CA GLN A 436 13.14 -28.18 -18.12
C GLN A 436 12.32 -29.22 -17.34
N GLU A 437 12.52 -29.33 -16.01
CA GLU A 437 11.71 -30.21 -15.17
C GLU A 437 10.27 -29.74 -15.09
N ILE A 438 10.05 -28.42 -14.99
CA ILE A 438 8.71 -27.82 -14.98
C ILE A 438 8.01 -28.05 -16.32
N ASP A 439 8.69 -27.80 -17.44
CA ASP A 439 8.15 -28.01 -18.79
C ASP A 439 7.80 -29.48 -19.05
N GLN A 440 8.61 -30.42 -18.53
CA GLN A 440 8.32 -31.84 -18.63
C GLN A 440 7.02 -32.23 -17.93
N ILE A 441 6.75 -31.68 -16.73
CA ILE A 441 5.50 -31.97 -16.02
C ILE A 441 4.31 -31.33 -16.74
N ASN A 442 4.42 -30.07 -17.13
CA ASN A 442 3.35 -29.35 -17.81
C ASN A 442 3.06 -29.90 -19.23
N SER A 443 3.97 -30.65 -19.82
CA SER A 443 3.80 -31.28 -21.15
C SER A 443 3.15 -32.67 -21.10
N VAL A 444 2.96 -33.25 -19.90
CA VAL A 444 2.29 -34.56 -19.76
C VAL A 444 0.81 -34.36 -20.01
N PRO A 445 0.19 -35.06 -20.98
CA PRO A 445 -1.26 -35.01 -21.17
C PRO A 445 -1.99 -35.48 -19.90
N THR A 446 -3.11 -34.89 -19.60
CA THR A 446 -3.92 -35.25 -18.41
C THR A 446 -4.27 -36.74 -18.38
N SER A 447 -4.42 -37.37 -19.54
CA SER A 447 -4.70 -38.82 -19.70
C SER A 447 -3.50 -39.75 -19.36
N GLU A 448 -2.29 -39.21 -19.30
CA GLU A 448 -1.05 -39.98 -19.01
C GLU A 448 -0.48 -39.63 -17.63
N TYR A 449 -1.21 -38.85 -16.83
CA TYR A 449 -0.77 -38.40 -15.53
C TYR A 449 -0.70 -39.56 -14.53
N SER A 450 0.50 -39.89 -14.06
CA SER A 450 0.73 -41.07 -13.20
C SER A 450 0.28 -40.84 -11.73
N GLY A 451 0.10 -39.61 -11.31
CA GLY A 451 -0.17 -39.27 -9.91
C GLY A 451 1.03 -39.43 -8.96
N ASP A 452 2.23 -39.70 -9.48
CA ASP A 452 3.44 -39.89 -8.67
C ASP A 452 4.23 -38.60 -8.45
N GLN A 453 3.94 -37.56 -9.22
CA GLN A 453 4.54 -36.22 -9.08
C GLN A 453 3.63 -35.15 -9.61
N ASP A 454 3.71 -33.95 -9.03
CA ASP A 454 2.97 -32.79 -9.49
C ASP A 454 3.66 -31.48 -9.15
N TYR A 455 3.21 -30.39 -9.80
CA TYR A 455 3.74 -29.06 -9.63
C TYR A 455 2.89 -28.27 -8.61
N PHE A 456 3.54 -27.80 -7.56
CA PHE A 456 2.92 -27.07 -6.45
C PHE A 456 3.54 -25.68 -6.30
N THR A 457 2.71 -24.70 -5.96
CA THR A 457 3.19 -23.41 -5.47
C THR A 457 2.80 -23.26 -4.00
N PHE A 458 3.79 -23.24 -3.12
CA PHE A 458 3.62 -23.02 -1.68
C PHE A 458 3.85 -21.56 -1.34
N SER A 459 2.80 -20.83 -0.98
CA SER A 459 2.88 -19.44 -0.53
C SER A 459 2.73 -19.39 0.99
N ILE A 460 3.85 -19.20 1.69
CA ILE A 460 3.95 -19.22 3.16
C ILE A 460 4.09 -17.80 3.68
N THR A 461 3.25 -17.41 4.63
CA THR A 461 3.33 -16.13 5.32
C THR A 461 3.45 -16.37 6.83
N TYR A 462 4.54 -15.93 7.43
CA TYR A 462 4.74 -15.91 8.88
C TYR A 462 4.48 -14.50 9.40
N THR A 463 3.67 -14.38 10.45
CA THR A 463 3.56 -13.16 11.26
C THR A 463 4.36 -13.39 12.54
N LEU A 464 5.35 -12.53 12.78
CA LEU A 464 6.23 -12.65 13.94
C LEU A 464 5.66 -11.86 15.13
N LYS A 465 6.08 -12.21 16.33
CA LYS A 465 5.66 -11.56 17.60
C LYS A 465 6.02 -10.07 17.70
N ASP A 466 6.97 -9.61 16.89
CA ASP A 466 7.32 -8.18 16.76
C ASP A 466 6.42 -7.42 15.76
N GLY A 467 5.42 -8.09 15.18
CA GLY A 467 4.51 -7.56 14.19
C GLY A 467 5.08 -7.51 12.76
N SER A 468 6.30 -8.00 12.53
CA SER A 468 6.85 -8.13 11.19
C SER A 468 6.30 -9.38 10.48
N THR A 469 6.29 -9.34 9.15
CA THR A 469 5.83 -10.46 8.32
C THR A 469 6.96 -10.97 7.43
N ILE A 470 7.00 -12.29 7.21
CA ILE A 470 7.91 -12.95 6.27
C ILE A 470 7.06 -13.71 5.28
N ARG A 471 7.19 -13.36 4.00
CA ARG A 471 6.49 -14.04 2.90
C ARG A 471 7.46 -14.81 2.04
N ARG A 472 7.04 -16.00 1.64
CA ARG A 472 7.79 -16.88 0.75
C ARG A 472 6.83 -17.54 -0.22
N SER A 473 7.23 -17.65 -1.49
CA SER A 473 6.46 -18.36 -2.50
C SER A 473 7.40 -19.26 -3.30
N TYR A 474 7.18 -20.55 -3.22
CA TYR A 474 8.03 -21.56 -3.82
C TYR A 474 7.25 -22.38 -4.82
N SER A 475 7.65 -22.32 -6.06
CA SER A 475 7.20 -23.26 -7.07
C SER A 475 8.07 -24.51 -7.01
N GLN A 476 7.46 -25.68 -6.78
CA GLN A 476 8.13 -26.94 -6.51
C GLN A 476 7.48 -28.14 -7.19
N ILE A 477 8.28 -29.14 -7.46
CA ILE A 477 7.80 -30.44 -7.92
C ILE A 477 7.77 -31.39 -6.72
N VAL A 478 6.58 -31.77 -6.31
CA VAL A 478 6.39 -32.78 -5.25
C VAL A 478 6.38 -34.14 -5.92
N ARG A 479 7.23 -35.06 -5.46
CA ARG A 479 7.31 -36.44 -5.94
C ARG A 479 7.09 -37.41 -4.80
N ARG A 480 6.30 -38.46 -5.03
CA ARG A 480 5.99 -39.49 -4.04
C ARG A 480 7.28 -40.10 -3.46
N GLY A 481 7.35 -40.26 -2.14
CA GLY A 481 8.52 -40.82 -1.46
C GLY A 481 9.70 -39.86 -1.27
N THR A 482 9.56 -38.57 -1.64
CA THR A 482 10.58 -37.55 -1.33
C THR A 482 10.38 -36.97 0.08
N PRO A 483 11.43 -36.42 0.73
CA PRO A 483 11.30 -35.73 2.01
C PRO A 483 10.27 -34.59 1.99
N LEU A 484 10.14 -33.89 0.85
CA LEU A 484 9.15 -32.83 0.66
C LEU A 484 7.72 -33.39 0.69
N TYR A 485 7.47 -34.49 -0.01
CA TYR A 485 6.18 -35.19 -0.01
C TYR A 485 5.77 -35.62 1.40
N GLU A 486 6.72 -36.27 2.14
CA GLU A 486 6.45 -36.70 3.51
C GLU A 486 6.20 -35.53 4.46
N ALA A 487 6.97 -34.44 4.32
CA ALA A 487 6.78 -33.22 5.11
C ALA A 487 5.42 -32.54 4.83
N ALA A 488 5.01 -32.47 3.56
CA ALA A 488 3.72 -31.92 3.18
C ALA A 488 2.56 -32.75 3.74
N ASN A 489 2.60 -34.08 3.57
CA ASN A 489 1.59 -34.96 4.14
C ASN A 489 1.56 -34.91 5.68
N ALA A 490 2.73 -34.86 6.34
CA ALA A 490 2.79 -34.72 7.79
C ALA A 490 2.20 -33.39 8.29
N PHE A 491 2.36 -32.32 7.51
CA PHE A 491 1.79 -31.01 7.82
C PHE A 491 0.27 -31.01 7.65
N TYR A 492 -0.24 -31.35 6.47
CA TYR A 492 -1.68 -31.31 6.17
C TYR A 492 -2.50 -32.33 6.94
N ASN A 493 -1.87 -33.39 7.47
CA ASN A 493 -2.52 -34.38 8.32
C ASN A 493 -2.41 -34.12 9.83
N ASP A 494 -1.81 -32.99 10.23
CA ASP A 494 -1.75 -32.60 11.64
C ASP A 494 -3.14 -32.16 12.14
N PRO A 495 -3.62 -32.65 13.31
CA PRO A 495 -4.92 -32.26 13.84
C PRO A 495 -5.09 -30.76 14.07
N ALA A 496 -4.05 -30.06 14.53
CA ALA A 496 -4.10 -28.61 14.76
C ALA A 496 -4.14 -27.83 13.45
N VAL A 497 -3.44 -28.30 12.42
CA VAL A 497 -3.49 -27.71 11.08
C VAL A 497 -4.86 -27.89 10.46
N ARG A 498 -5.45 -29.08 10.60
CA ARG A 498 -6.79 -29.38 10.08
C ARG A 498 -7.90 -28.54 10.71
N GLN A 499 -7.77 -28.15 11.97
CA GLN A 499 -8.74 -27.27 12.62
C GLN A 499 -8.79 -25.87 12.01
N VAL A 500 -7.68 -25.39 11.45
CA VAL A 500 -7.55 -24.06 10.85
C VAL A 500 -7.35 -24.10 9.34
N SER A 501 -7.50 -25.31 8.73
CA SER A 501 -7.49 -25.47 7.28
C SER A 501 -8.90 -25.29 6.74
N TYR A 502 -9.00 -24.57 5.65
CA TYR A 502 -10.24 -24.40 4.91
C TYR A 502 -9.96 -24.49 3.41
N ASP A 503 -10.95 -24.95 2.73
CA ASP A 503 -11.08 -24.75 1.30
C ASP A 503 -11.35 -23.26 1.05
N ASP A 504 -10.84 -22.68 -0.03
CA ASP A 504 -11.06 -21.26 -0.34
C ASP A 504 -12.55 -20.90 -0.47
N ASN A 505 -13.40 -21.90 -0.68
CA ASN A 505 -14.86 -21.80 -0.73
C ASN A 505 -15.54 -21.89 0.66
N TYR A 506 -14.79 -22.16 1.74
CA TYR A 506 -15.35 -22.33 3.07
C TYR A 506 -15.28 -21.03 3.87
N LEU A 507 -16.36 -20.65 4.50
CA LEU A 507 -16.46 -19.42 5.30
C LEU A 507 -15.63 -19.48 6.59
N ASP A 508 -14.89 -18.38 6.84
CA ASP A 508 -14.20 -18.13 8.11
C ASP A 508 -15.14 -17.95 9.32
N ALA A 509 -16.42 -17.65 9.06
CA ALA A 509 -17.43 -17.45 10.09
C ALA A 509 -18.55 -18.49 9.96
N GLU A 510 -18.85 -19.18 11.06
CA GLU A 510 -20.06 -19.98 11.16
C GLU A 510 -21.27 -19.04 11.06
N ILE A 511 -22.04 -19.17 9.97
CA ILE A 511 -23.31 -18.46 9.84
C ILE A 511 -24.31 -19.18 10.76
N GLU A 512 -24.86 -18.45 11.75
CA GLU A 512 -25.94 -19.01 12.55
C GLU A 512 -27.13 -19.35 11.66
N SER A 513 -27.60 -20.61 11.74
CA SER A 513 -28.71 -21.08 10.93
C SER A 513 -29.98 -20.21 11.05
N SER A 514 -30.14 -19.55 12.22
CA SER A 514 -31.24 -18.59 12.47
C SER A 514 -31.09 -17.29 11.67
N ALA A 515 -29.86 -16.93 11.30
CA ALA A 515 -29.54 -15.73 10.55
C ALA A 515 -29.80 -15.85 9.05
N ILE A 516 -29.87 -17.07 8.51
CA ILE A 516 -30.09 -17.33 7.08
C ILE A 516 -31.51 -16.96 6.68
N THR A 517 -31.65 -16.05 5.74
CA THR A 517 -32.91 -15.48 5.26
C THR A 517 -33.41 -16.10 3.95
N GLY A 518 -32.47 -16.48 3.06
CA GLY A 518 -32.76 -17.02 1.74
C GLY A 518 -31.51 -17.32 0.96
N GLY A 519 -31.61 -17.33 -0.35
CA GLY A 519 -30.45 -17.50 -1.23
C GLY A 519 -30.84 -17.53 -2.70
N TRP A 520 -29.83 -17.74 -3.53
CA TRP A 520 -29.99 -17.90 -4.97
C TRP A 520 -29.25 -19.14 -5.45
N PHE A 521 -29.82 -19.83 -6.39
CA PHE A 521 -29.26 -20.94 -7.13
C PHE A 521 -29.14 -20.52 -8.60
N ASN A 522 -27.98 -20.72 -9.21
CA ASN A 522 -27.76 -20.43 -10.62
C ASN A 522 -27.02 -21.58 -11.30
N ASN A 523 -27.65 -22.28 -12.21
CA ASN A 523 -27.04 -23.35 -13.00
C ASN A 523 -26.33 -22.74 -14.23
N TYR A 524 -25.04 -23.05 -14.43
CA TYR A 524 -24.22 -22.52 -15.53
C TYR A 524 -24.39 -23.25 -16.87
N LYS A 525 -25.10 -24.37 -16.92
CA LYS A 525 -25.40 -25.06 -18.21
C LYS A 525 -26.31 -24.19 -19.08
N GLN A 526 -26.20 -24.32 -20.40
CA GLN A 526 -26.86 -23.44 -21.40
C GLN A 526 -28.40 -23.37 -21.25
N ASP A 527 -29.04 -24.43 -20.71
CA ASP A 527 -30.47 -24.47 -20.40
C ASP A 527 -30.76 -24.36 -18.90
N GLY A 528 -29.72 -24.07 -18.10
CA GLY A 528 -29.81 -23.97 -16.65
C GLY A 528 -30.54 -22.70 -16.21
N GLY A 529 -31.51 -22.85 -15.31
CA GLY A 529 -32.26 -21.76 -14.72
C GLY A 529 -31.60 -21.18 -13.48
N SER A 530 -31.95 -19.94 -13.14
CA SER A 530 -31.72 -19.36 -11.82
C SER A 530 -33.02 -19.45 -10.99
N ALA A 531 -32.90 -19.72 -9.71
CA ALA A 531 -34.03 -19.82 -8.79
C ALA A 531 -33.71 -19.16 -7.45
N GLU A 532 -34.70 -18.52 -6.88
CA GLU A 532 -34.66 -18.00 -5.53
C GLU A 532 -34.91 -19.13 -4.51
N LEU A 533 -34.07 -19.21 -3.50
CA LEU A 533 -34.18 -20.19 -2.42
C LEU A 533 -34.92 -19.60 -1.22
N THR A 534 -35.89 -20.32 -0.71
CA THR A 534 -36.52 -19.97 0.56
C THR A 534 -35.52 -20.12 1.71
N GLY A 535 -35.71 -19.36 2.80
CA GLY A 535 -34.85 -19.47 3.97
C GLY A 535 -34.71 -20.89 4.54
N THR A 536 -35.69 -21.75 4.36
CA THR A 536 -35.62 -23.16 4.78
C THR A 536 -34.71 -23.97 3.86
N GLN A 537 -34.84 -23.82 2.54
CA GLN A 537 -34.00 -24.49 1.55
C GLN A 537 -32.54 -24.04 1.68
N ALA A 538 -32.32 -22.73 1.82
CA ALA A 538 -30.98 -22.14 2.02
C ALA A 538 -30.31 -22.71 3.28
N ARG A 539 -31.02 -22.83 4.40
CA ARG A 539 -30.50 -23.45 5.64
C ARG A 539 -30.12 -24.91 5.47
N GLN A 540 -30.96 -25.70 4.76
CA GLN A 540 -30.69 -27.11 4.51
C GLN A 540 -29.45 -27.29 3.62
N LEU A 541 -29.33 -26.50 2.55
CA LEU A 541 -28.15 -26.51 1.67
C LEU A 541 -26.88 -26.06 2.39
N TYR A 542 -26.96 -24.98 3.15
CA TYR A 542 -25.84 -24.54 3.95
C TYR A 542 -25.37 -25.61 4.95
N ALA A 543 -26.29 -26.22 5.67
CA ALA A 543 -25.97 -27.30 6.62
C ALA A 543 -25.39 -28.55 5.92
N ALA A 544 -25.84 -28.88 4.70
CA ALA A 544 -25.27 -29.98 3.92
C ALA A 544 -23.87 -29.68 3.46
N VAL A 545 -23.61 -28.46 2.98
CA VAL A 545 -22.26 -27.99 2.62
C VAL A 545 -21.33 -28.04 3.84
N GLN A 546 -21.76 -27.53 4.98
CA GLN A 546 -21.01 -27.58 6.23
C GLN A 546 -20.62 -29.02 6.60
N ARG A 547 -21.58 -29.95 6.60
CA ARG A 547 -21.31 -31.37 6.90
C ARG A 547 -20.34 -32.02 5.92
N TYR A 548 -20.41 -31.66 4.64
CA TYR A 548 -19.47 -32.14 3.63
C TYR A 548 -18.04 -31.73 3.98
N TYR A 549 -17.81 -30.44 4.25
CA TYR A 549 -16.49 -29.93 4.60
C TYR A 549 -15.99 -30.44 5.96
N GLU A 550 -16.86 -30.54 6.98
CA GLU A 550 -16.50 -31.13 8.27
C GLU A 550 -16.09 -32.61 8.14
N THR A 551 -16.79 -33.37 7.30
CA THR A 551 -16.45 -34.77 7.02
C THR A 551 -15.14 -34.86 6.23
N GLY A 552 -14.92 -33.97 5.28
CA GLY A 552 -13.68 -33.83 4.51
C GLY A 552 -12.48 -33.58 5.40
N ARG A 553 -12.63 -32.71 6.43
CA ARG A 553 -11.58 -32.44 7.42
C ARG A 553 -11.11 -33.67 8.19
N GLN A 554 -11.91 -34.73 8.29
CA GLN A 554 -11.56 -35.98 9.00
C GLN A 554 -10.82 -36.99 8.11
N LYS A 555 -10.88 -36.84 6.77
CA LYS A 555 -10.18 -37.75 5.83
C LYS A 555 -8.69 -37.45 5.81
N THR A 556 -7.86 -38.49 5.73
CA THR A 556 -6.43 -38.33 5.51
C THR A 556 -6.17 -37.76 4.12
N ILE A 557 -5.38 -36.69 4.05
CA ILE A 557 -4.99 -36.03 2.80
C ILE A 557 -3.68 -36.64 2.32
N ASP A 558 -3.66 -37.16 1.09
CA ASP A 558 -2.44 -37.36 0.33
C ASP A 558 -2.33 -36.18 -0.67
N VAL A 559 -1.32 -35.34 -0.52
CA VAL A 559 -1.19 -34.11 -1.31
C VAL A 559 -1.12 -34.36 -2.82
N LEU A 560 -0.61 -35.51 -3.26
CA LEU A 560 -0.58 -35.87 -4.68
C LEU A 560 -1.91 -36.48 -5.17
N ASP A 561 -2.62 -37.17 -4.32
CA ASP A 561 -3.95 -37.71 -4.66
C ASP A 561 -5.03 -36.62 -4.62
N ALA A 562 -4.86 -35.63 -3.75
CA ALA A 562 -5.69 -34.43 -3.69
C ALA A 562 -5.54 -33.55 -4.94
N ALA A 563 -4.36 -33.58 -5.59
CA ALA A 563 -4.05 -32.81 -6.80
C ALA A 563 -4.56 -33.45 -8.10
N LYS A 564 -5.27 -34.60 -8.06
CA LYS A 564 -5.73 -35.26 -9.29
C LYS A 564 -6.88 -34.50 -9.95
N ALA A 565 -6.64 -34.14 -11.21
CA ALA A 565 -7.54 -33.38 -12.07
C ALA A 565 -8.82 -34.14 -12.52
N ASP A 566 -9.08 -35.34 -12.00
CA ASP A 566 -10.20 -36.20 -12.43
C ASP A 566 -11.50 -35.99 -11.60
N ARG A 567 -11.57 -34.93 -10.80
CA ARG A 567 -12.80 -34.63 -10.08
C ARG A 567 -13.76 -33.87 -10.98
N GLN A 568 -14.95 -34.42 -11.12
CA GLN A 568 -16.06 -33.64 -11.63
C GLN A 568 -16.50 -32.62 -10.58
N TYR A 569 -16.73 -31.41 -11.04
CA TYR A 569 -17.26 -30.32 -10.23
C TYR A 569 -18.69 -30.00 -10.62
N ALA A 570 -19.40 -29.40 -9.69
CA ALA A 570 -20.74 -28.88 -9.92
C ALA A 570 -20.68 -27.65 -10.86
N CYS A 571 -21.63 -27.59 -11.79
CA CYS A 571 -21.76 -26.51 -12.76
C CYS A 571 -22.80 -25.45 -12.31
N PHE A 572 -22.85 -25.13 -11.03
CA PHE A 572 -23.76 -24.15 -10.48
C PHE A 572 -23.10 -23.24 -9.45
N TYR A 573 -23.70 -22.09 -9.22
CA TYR A 573 -23.41 -21.17 -8.13
C TYR A 573 -24.53 -21.19 -7.10
N LEU A 574 -24.18 -21.33 -5.84
CA LEU A 574 -25.10 -21.27 -4.71
C LEU A 574 -24.75 -20.04 -3.87
N GLU A 575 -25.72 -19.16 -3.68
CA GLU A 575 -25.59 -17.99 -2.82
C GLU A 575 -26.57 -18.11 -1.64
N ILE A 576 -26.04 -17.93 -0.43
CA ILE A 576 -26.80 -17.93 0.81
C ILE A 576 -26.85 -16.51 1.36
N LEU A 577 -28.04 -15.99 1.57
CA LEU A 577 -28.27 -14.67 2.15
C LEU A 577 -28.47 -14.81 3.65
N TYR A 578 -27.77 -14.01 4.45
CA TYR A 578 -27.87 -14.07 5.91
C TYR A 578 -27.74 -12.68 6.53
N ARG A 579 -28.24 -12.56 7.77
CA ARG A 579 -28.10 -11.35 8.59
C ARG A 579 -26.91 -11.50 9.51
N ASP A 580 -25.99 -10.55 9.47
CA ASP A 580 -24.88 -10.49 10.40
C ASP A 580 -24.92 -9.14 11.15
N ASP A 581 -25.29 -9.19 12.41
CA ASP A 581 -25.35 -8.01 13.27
C ASP A 581 -23.94 -7.48 13.64
N THR A 582 -22.87 -8.22 13.34
CA THR A 582 -21.47 -7.86 13.67
C THR A 582 -20.73 -7.24 12.51
N VAL A 583 -21.18 -7.42 11.27
CA VAL A 583 -20.55 -6.84 10.10
C VAL A 583 -20.90 -5.36 10.04
N ALA A 584 -19.96 -4.53 10.47
CA ALA A 584 -20.00 -3.11 10.19
C ALA A 584 -19.99 -2.94 8.66
N ALA A 585 -21.09 -2.47 8.10
CA ALA A 585 -21.18 -2.19 6.68
C ALA A 585 -19.99 -1.35 6.24
N THR A 586 -19.07 -1.94 5.49
CA THR A 586 -18.02 -1.20 4.81
C THR A 586 -18.73 -0.30 3.83
N VAL A 587 -18.83 0.98 4.16
CA VAL A 587 -19.44 2.00 3.31
C VAL A 587 -18.63 2.04 2.01
N SER A 588 -19.09 1.29 1.03
CA SER A 588 -18.63 1.42 -0.34
C SER A 588 -18.89 2.86 -0.76
N GLY A 589 -17.90 3.54 -1.39
CA GLY A 589 -17.90 4.97 -1.69
C GLY A 589 -19.02 5.50 -2.60
N ASN A 590 -20.05 4.71 -2.87
CA ASN A 590 -21.18 5.06 -3.73
C ASN A 590 -22.53 5.28 -3.00
N GLY A 591 -22.52 5.42 -1.65
CA GLY A 591 -23.75 5.79 -0.94
C GLY A 591 -24.93 4.82 -1.12
N ALA A 592 -24.66 3.56 -1.45
CA ALA A 592 -25.68 2.53 -1.47
C ALA A 592 -26.10 2.22 -0.03
N GLU A 593 -27.40 2.20 0.22
CA GLU A 593 -27.99 1.67 1.43
C GLU A 593 -27.41 0.26 1.66
N ALA A 594 -26.52 0.13 2.62
CA ALA A 594 -26.34 -1.16 3.25
C ALA A 594 -27.59 -1.33 4.13
N ALA A 595 -28.63 -1.88 3.54
CA ALA A 595 -29.72 -2.43 4.32
C ALA A 595 -29.08 -3.39 5.34
N LYS A 596 -29.63 -3.48 6.53
CA LYS A 596 -29.28 -4.37 7.63
C LYS A 596 -29.30 -5.86 7.23
N ASP A 597 -29.60 -6.08 6.00
CA ASP A 597 -30.14 -7.30 5.49
C ASP A 597 -29.24 -7.85 4.47
N ASP A 598 -28.66 -8.69 4.24
CA ASP A 598 -28.08 -9.46 3.13
C ASP A 598 -26.55 -9.32 3.02
N CYS A 599 -25.85 -9.83 4.04
CA CYS A 599 -24.58 -10.48 3.78
C CYS A 599 -24.88 -11.69 2.89
N SER A 600 -24.02 -11.90 1.88
CA SER A 600 -24.13 -13.11 1.06
C SER A 600 -22.86 -13.95 1.20
N TRP A 601 -23.07 -15.24 1.22
CA TRP A 601 -22.04 -16.25 1.09
C TRP A 601 -22.30 -17.03 -0.18
N GLY A 602 -21.28 -17.11 -1.05
CA GLY A 602 -21.40 -17.81 -2.32
C GLY A 602 -20.43 -18.97 -2.41
N ILE A 603 -20.83 -20.03 -3.05
CA ILE A 603 -20.00 -21.17 -3.37
C ILE A 603 -20.23 -21.61 -4.81
N ASP A 604 -19.14 -21.80 -5.53
CA ASP A 604 -19.07 -22.44 -6.83
C ASP A 604 -18.12 -23.65 -6.78
N ASN A 605 -18.04 -24.40 -7.84
CA ASN A 605 -17.10 -25.51 -7.98
C ASN A 605 -17.14 -26.53 -6.82
N LEU A 606 -18.34 -26.85 -6.31
CA LEU A 606 -18.51 -27.94 -5.37
C LEU A 606 -18.09 -29.27 -6.00
N PRO A 607 -17.28 -30.10 -5.33
CA PRO A 607 -16.94 -31.42 -5.85
C PRO A 607 -18.16 -32.31 -6.04
N ALA A 608 -18.18 -33.15 -7.08
CA ALA A 608 -19.30 -34.03 -7.42
C ALA A 608 -19.60 -35.08 -6.34
N ASP A 609 -18.67 -35.37 -5.44
CA ASP A 609 -18.87 -36.27 -4.30
C ASP A 609 -19.64 -35.61 -3.14
N CYS A 610 -20.01 -34.33 -3.25
CA CYS A 610 -20.93 -33.66 -2.34
C CYS A 610 -22.42 -34.07 -2.62
N THR A 611 -22.68 -35.36 -2.60
CA THR A 611 -23.95 -35.96 -3.04
C THR A 611 -25.16 -35.43 -2.27
N GLU A 612 -25.02 -35.14 -0.97
CA GLU A 612 -26.11 -34.61 -0.16
C GLU A 612 -26.62 -33.24 -0.67
N VAL A 613 -25.74 -32.37 -1.11
CA VAL A 613 -26.13 -31.07 -1.68
C VAL A 613 -26.80 -31.25 -3.03
N LEU A 614 -26.26 -32.13 -3.88
CA LEU A 614 -26.83 -32.44 -5.19
C LEU A 614 -28.22 -33.04 -5.06
N ASP A 615 -28.42 -34.00 -4.15
CA ASP A 615 -29.70 -34.64 -3.88
C ASP A 615 -30.73 -33.64 -3.33
N LEU A 616 -30.32 -32.70 -2.47
CA LEU A 616 -31.21 -31.64 -1.99
C LEU A 616 -31.65 -30.71 -3.14
N LEU A 617 -30.76 -30.32 -4.04
CA LEU A 617 -31.09 -29.46 -5.19
C LEU A 617 -32.11 -30.16 -6.11
N VAL A 618 -31.94 -31.47 -6.38
CA VAL A 618 -32.91 -32.27 -7.13
C VAL A 618 -34.25 -32.38 -6.36
N SER A 619 -34.21 -32.61 -5.05
CA SER A 619 -35.42 -32.68 -4.22
C SER A 619 -36.22 -31.38 -4.17
N PHE A 620 -35.56 -30.25 -4.35
CA PHE A 620 -36.17 -28.92 -4.44
C PHE A 620 -36.72 -28.62 -5.86
N GLY A 621 -36.51 -29.52 -6.82
CA GLY A 621 -36.94 -29.36 -8.22
C GLY A 621 -36.10 -28.34 -9.00
N LEU A 622 -34.87 -28.11 -8.58
CA LEU A 622 -33.92 -27.19 -9.22
C LEU A 622 -33.13 -27.85 -10.35
N ALA A 623 -33.16 -29.17 -10.42
CA ALA A 623 -32.64 -29.98 -11.52
C ALA A 623 -33.50 -31.29 -11.61
N GLU A 624 -33.53 -31.93 -12.78
CA GLU A 624 -34.22 -33.20 -12.95
C GLU A 624 -33.43 -34.37 -12.36
N ASN A 625 -32.09 -34.28 -12.42
CA ASN A 625 -31.19 -35.29 -11.88
C ASN A 625 -29.82 -34.67 -11.52
N THR A 626 -29.00 -35.39 -10.78
CA THR A 626 -27.69 -34.92 -10.32
C THR A 626 -26.69 -34.72 -11.46
N ALA A 627 -26.84 -35.42 -12.61
CA ALA A 627 -25.93 -35.25 -13.76
C ALA A 627 -26.09 -33.88 -14.43
N GLU A 628 -27.24 -33.24 -14.33
CA GLU A 628 -27.46 -31.87 -14.83
C GLU A 628 -26.75 -30.81 -14.00
N LEU A 629 -26.32 -31.15 -12.81
CA LEU A 629 -25.62 -30.26 -11.88
C LEU A 629 -24.10 -30.39 -11.98
N LEU A 630 -23.58 -31.24 -12.85
CA LEU A 630 -22.15 -31.51 -12.99
C LEU A 630 -21.65 -31.05 -14.36
N TYR A 631 -20.39 -30.58 -14.44
CA TYR A 631 -19.72 -30.37 -15.70
C TYR A 631 -19.52 -31.70 -16.44
N ASP A 632 -19.61 -31.68 -17.78
CA ASP A 632 -19.43 -32.86 -18.64
C ASP A 632 -18.02 -33.41 -18.62
#